data_17e351153704d8976489e926ca3989f6
#
_entry.id   17e351153704d8976489e926ca3989f6
#
_cell.length_a   1.000
_cell.length_b   1.000
_cell.length_c   1.000
_cell.angle_alpha   90.00
_cell.angle_beta   90.00
_cell.angle_gamma   90.00
#
_symmetry.space_group_name_H-M   'P 1'
#
loop_
_entity.id
_entity.type
_entity.pdbx_description
1 polymer ?
#
loop_
_entity_poly.entity_id
_entity_poly.type
_entity_poly.pdbx_seq_one_letter_code
_entity_poly.pdbx_strand_id
1 'polypeptide(L)'
;MVDRKEFAELLYGTIINSTNSKENAFEKLSKIRGWLLANTPKRLFRFRRCNEYSIEALKEDQIWGTSIWEFNDPYECVPCYNFETLWGKITQSLESQKFFQLINVLKEGGILPEIKMAYPSIDIEQMIKNIPDVIDEKDVKEKLDILKKYLSIFIGTSFEEMVHRFYIGIQAEEAQKQIACFSEQNNSTLMWGHYADSHKGFCLEYDFQSILKECTQNCIDIRCCNNFMLNYSLAPIIYTKERFDATAYFSTVMQALLYEKNQIPMDLYYEDILIVSKCMLTKSIDWEYENEWRLFTPNFNDEYKPYRKIASLRPVALYMGAKITKENESVLYEVCKNKGIKCFKMLQDFHGKEFIV
;
A
#
# COMPACT_ATOMS: atom_id res chain seq x y z
N MET A 1 10.81 19.25 -9.39
CA MET A 1 10.54 17.89 -8.88
C MET A 1 10.36 17.98 -7.38
N VAL A 2 9.47 17.20 -6.84
CA VAL A 2 9.16 17.15 -5.40
C VAL A 2 10.33 16.53 -4.62
N ASP A 3 10.60 17.03 -3.43
CA ASP A 3 11.60 16.44 -2.54
C ASP A 3 11.05 15.17 -1.88
N ARG A 4 11.23 14.02 -2.56
CA ARG A 4 10.79 12.71 -2.08
C ARG A 4 11.57 12.23 -0.86
N LYS A 5 12.77 12.76 -0.64
CA LYS A 5 13.57 12.42 0.54
C LYS A 5 12.97 13.04 1.79
N GLU A 6 12.61 14.33 1.72
CA GLU A 6 11.91 15.01 2.81
C GLU A 6 10.58 14.33 3.13
N PHE A 7 9.83 13.93 2.09
CA PHE A 7 8.58 13.19 2.29
C PHE A 7 8.80 11.83 2.95
N ALA A 8 9.85 11.10 2.54
CA ALA A 8 10.21 9.82 3.15
C ALA A 8 10.57 9.97 4.63
N GLU A 9 11.39 10.96 4.97
CA GLU A 9 11.76 11.27 6.36
C GLU A 9 10.51 11.59 7.20
N LEU A 10 9.60 12.39 6.66
CA LEU A 10 8.33 12.73 7.32
C LEU A 10 7.43 11.51 7.50
N LEU A 11 7.18 10.73 6.43
CA LEU A 11 6.26 9.61 6.45
C LEU A 11 6.79 8.46 7.31
N TYR A 12 8.05 8.07 7.11
CA TYR A 12 8.65 6.95 7.85
C TYR A 12 8.92 7.32 9.32
N GLY A 13 9.28 8.58 9.59
CA GLY A 13 9.45 9.08 10.95
C GLY A 13 8.14 9.29 11.72
N THR A 14 7.00 9.33 11.04
CA THR A 14 5.69 9.45 11.69
C THR A 14 5.16 8.07 12.09
N ILE A 15 5.03 7.82 13.39
CA ILE A 15 4.43 6.62 13.96
C ILE A 15 3.16 7.02 14.70
N ILE A 16 2.04 6.38 14.35
CA ILE A 16 0.75 6.58 15.01
C ILE A 16 0.26 5.22 15.50
N ASN A 17 0.20 5.07 16.79
CA ASN A 17 -0.14 3.82 17.44
C ASN A 17 -1.30 4.00 18.45
N SER A 18 -1.74 2.91 19.07
CA SER A 18 -2.86 2.90 20.00
C SER A 18 -2.63 3.71 21.28
N THR A 19 -1.37 4.08 21.61
CA THR A 19 -1.06 4.93 22.78
C THR A 19 -1.17 6.42 22.50
N ASN A 20 -1.29 6.82 21.23
CA ASN A 20 -1.46 8.22 20.90
C ASN A 20 -2.88 8.70 21.25
N SER A 21 -3.01 9.87 21.84
CA SER A 21 -4.31 10.52 21.94
C SER A 21 -4.85 10.87 20.54
N LYS A 22 -6.16 11.05 20.42
CA LYS A 22 -6.78 11.46 19.14
C LYS A 22 -6.21 12.78 18.63
N GLU A 23 -5.93 13.72 19.52
CA GLU A 23 -5.35 15.03 19.22
C GLU A 23 -3.92 14.88 18.68
N ASN A 24 -3.10 14.02 19.31
CA ASN A 24 -1.73 13.76 18.87
C ASN A 24 -1.70 13.05 17.52
N ALA A 25 -2.55 12.05 17.31
CA ALA A 25 -2.69 11.36 16.03
C ALA A 25 -3.12 12.34 14.92
N PHE A 26 -4.08 13.23 15.22
CA PHE A 26 -4.54 14.24 14.28
C PHE A 26 -3.44 15.25 13.94
N GLU A 27 -2.65 15.70 14.92
CA GLU A 27 -1.51 16.60 14.70
C GLU A 27 -0.48 15.97 13.76
N LYS A 28 -0.10 14.71 13.99
CA LYS A 28 0.83 13.95 13.14
C LYS A 28 0.32 13.84 11.71
N LEU A 29 -0.93 13.44 11.52
CA LEU A 29 -1.55 13.36 10.20
C LEU A 29 -1.64 14.73 9.51
N SER A 30 -1.91 15.78 10.28
CA SER A 30 -1.99 17.14 9.76
C SER A 30 -0.64 17.65 9.23
N LYS A 31 0.48 17.23 9.82
CA LYS A 31 1.84 17.55 9.32
C LYS A 31 2.08 16.89 7.96
N ILE A 32 1.77 15.60 7.82
CA ILE A 32 1.88 14.88 6.53
C ILE A 32 1.00 15.57 5.48
N ARG A 33 -0.25 15.84 5.83
CA ARG A 33 -1.18 16.51 4.92
C ARG A 33 -0.73 17.92 4.52
N GLY A 34 -0.24 18.70 5.48
CA GLY A 34 0.30 20.04 5.21
C GLY A 34 1.44 19.98 4.19
N TRP A 35 2.34 19.04 4.36
CA TRP A 35 3.43 18.81 3.41
C TRP A 35 2.90 18.42 2.02
N LEU A 36 1.98 17.47 1.94
CA LEU A 36 1.38 17.02 0.67
C LEU A 36 0.71 18.19 -0.06
N LEU A 37 -0.10 19.00 0.62
CA LEU A 37 -0.76 20.16 0.01
C LEU A 37 0.22 21.21 -0.50
N ALA A 38 1.30 21.45 0.25
CA ALA A 38 2.33 22.41 -0.12
C ALA A 38 3.16 21.96 -1.32
N ASN A 39 3.37 20.65 -1.46
CA ASN A 39 4.27 20.05 -2.44
C ASN A 39 3.54 19.36 -3.63
N THR A 40 2.21 19.31 -3.64
CA THR A 40 1.47 18.76 -4.78
C THR A 40 1.78 19.57 -6.05
N PRO A 41 2.29 18.91 -7.11
CA PRO A 41 2.59 19.60 -8.36
C PRO A 41 1.35 20.25 -8.96
N LYS A 42 1.53 21.42 -9.57
CA LYS A 42 0.44 22.07 -10.31
C LYS A 42 -0.10 21.17 -11.40
N ARG A 43 0.80 20.45 -12.07
CA ARG A 43 0.49 19.58 -13.20
C ARG A 43 0.91 18.15 -12.86
N LEU A 44 -0.01 17.23 -13.06
CA LEU A 44 0.26 15.79 -13.05
C LEU A 44 -0.27 15.17 -14.33
N PHE A 45 0.41 14.14 -14.82
CA PHE A 45 0.22 13.54 -16.10
C PHE A 45 -0.17 12.08 -15.99
N ARG A 46 -1.10 11.62 -16.83
CA ARG A 46 -1.54 10.24 -16.85
C ARG A 46 -1.46 9.65 -18.24
N PHE A 47 -0.58 8.67 -18.42
CA PHE A 47 -0.39 7.95 -19.66
C PHE A 47 -1.45 6.88 -19.85
N ARG A 48 -1.97 6.73 -21.06
CA ARG A 48 -3.05 5.81 -21.39
C ARG A 48 -2.85 5.18 -22.76
N ARG A 49 -3.20 3.89 -22.88
CA ARG A 49 -3.38 3.26 -24.18
C ARG A 49 -4.60 3.86 -24.87
N CYS A 50 -4.58 3.96 -26.19
CA CYS A 50 -5.71 4.44 -26.96
C CYS A 50 -6.65 3.25 -27.27
N ASN A 51 -7.62 3.02 -26.40
CA ASN A 51 -8.65 2.00 -26.54
C ASN A 51 -10.02 2.55 -26.11
N GLU A 52 -11.08 1.82 -26.38
CA GLU A 52 -12.46 2.23 -26.10
C GLU A 52 -12.66 2.67 -24.64
N TYR A 53 -12.13 1.90 -23.65
CA TYR A 53 -12.26 2.22 -22.23
C TYR A 53 -11.57 3.54 -21.86
N SER A 54 -10.39 3.79 -22.40
CA SER A 54 -9.64 5.02 -22.13
C SER A 54 -10.28 6.25 -22.78
N ILE A 55 -10.84 6.07 -23.98
CA ILE A 55 -11.55 7.12 -24.71
C ILE A 55 -12.87 7.45 -23.96
N GLU A 56 -13.61 6.43 -23.53
CA GLU A 56 -14.85 6.63 -22.79
C GLU A 56 -14.59 7.32 -21.44
N ALA A 57 -13.57 6.88 -20.70
CA ALA A 57 -13.15 7.53 -19.46
C ALA A 57 -12.78 9.01 -19.67
N LEU A 58 -12.15 9.36 -20.81
CA LEU A 58 -11.85 10.73 -21.19
C LEU A 58 -13.13 11.54 -21.49
N LYS A 59 -14.08 10.97 -22.22
CA LYS A 59 -15.36 11.62 -22.54
C LYS A 59 -16.13 11.97 -21.27
N GLU A 60 -16.15 11.06 -20.31
CA GLU A 60 -16.91 11.15 -19.05
C GLU A 60 -16.11 11.79 -17.89
N ASP A 61 -14.93 12.35 -18.15
CA ASP A 61 -14.03 12.93 -17.13
C ASP A 61 -13.76 11.96 -15.95
N GLN A 62 -13.60 10.68 -16.24
CA GLN A 62 -13.45 9.64 -15.20
C GLN A 62 -12.00 9.28 -14.95
N ILE A 63 -11.65 9.16 -13.67
CA ILE A 63 -10.42 8.52 -13.23
C ILE A 63 -10.77 7.13 -12.72
N TRP A 64 -10.19 6.12 -13.35
CA TRP A 64 -10.30 4.74 -12.94
C TRP A 64 -9.03 4.33 -12.19
N GLY A 65 -9.20 3.73 -11.04
CA GLY A 65 -8.15 3.07 -10.29
C GLY A 65 -8.07 1.60 -10.63
N THR A 66 -6.96 0.99 -10.27
CA THR A 66 -6.70 -0.44 -10.41
C THR A 66 -6.25 -1.01 -9.08
N SER A 67 -6.56 -2.29 -8.83
CA SER A 67 -6.05 -3.03 -7.68
C SER A 67 -4.55 -3.27 -7.80
N ILE A 68 -3.84 -3.43 -6.69
CA ILE A 68 -2.42 -3.77 -6.68
C ILE A 68 -2.12 -5.10 -7.40
N TRP A 69 -3.05 -6.05 -7.42
CA TRP A 69 -2.87 -7.33 -8.12
C TRP A 69 -2.82 -7.23 -9.64
N GLU A 70 -3.24 -6.09 -10.18
CA GLU A 70 -3.20 -5.80 -11.60
C GLU A 70 -1.94 -5.00 -12.01
N PHE A 71 -1.03 -4.74 -11.06
CA PHE A 71 0.21 -4.04 -11.34
C PHE A 71 1.17 -4.95 -12.11
N ASN A 72 2.00 -4.31 -12.95
CA ASN A 72 2.99 -5.02 -13.78
C ASN A 72 4.21 -5.50 -12.99
N ASP A 73 4.49 -4.93 -11.85
CA ASP A 73 5.55 -5.34 -10.94
C ASP A 73 4.97 -6.16 -9.78
N PRO A 74 5.25 -7.49 -9.70
CA PRO A 74 4.72 -8.34 -8.64
C PRO A 74 5.32 -8.03 -7.25
N TYR A 75 6.36 -7.22 -7.18
CA TYR A 75 7.01 -6.80 -5.93
C TYR A 75 6.50 -5.46 -5.43
N GLU A 76 5.67 -4.78 -6.21
CA GLU A 76 5.10 -3.49 -5.86
C GLU A 76 4.04 -3.61 -4.77
N CYS A 77 4.06 -2.67 -3.81
CA CYS A 77 3.19 -2.70 -2.62
C CYS A 77 3.39 -3.95 -1.73
N VAL A 78 4.49 -4.67 -1.90
CA VAL A 78 4.80 -5.88 -1.14
C VAL A 78 5.82 -5.54 -0.04
N PRO A 79 5.42 -5.54 1.26
CA PRO A 79 6.38 -5.32 2.35
C PRO A 79 7.36 -6.47 2.45
N CYS A 80 8.48 -6.26 3.13
CA CYS A 80 9.33 -7.35 3.58
C CYS A 80 9.28 -7.48 5.10
N TYR A 81 9.77 -8.58 5.61
CA TYR A 81 9.98 -8.78 7.04
C TYR A 81 11.27 -9.57 7.27
N ASN A 82 11.95 -9.26 8.36
CA ASN A 82 13.11 -10.01 8.82
C ASN A 82 12.65 -11.07 9.82
N PHE A 83 12.74 -12.34 9.42
CA PHE A 83 12.26 -13.45 10.23
C PHE A 83 12.99 -13.57 11.59
N GLU A 84 14.30 -13.39 11.62
CA GLU A 84 15.09 -13.47 12.85
C GLU A 84 14.71 -12.35 13.84
N THR A 85 14.54 -11.13 13.35
CA THR A 85 14.09 -10.00 14.15
C THR A 85 12.65 -10.20 14.65
N LEU A 86 11.74 -10.69 13.78
CA LEU A 86 10.37 -11.02 14.15
C LEU A 86 10.34 -12.05 15.26
N TRP A 87 11.11 -13.13 15.12
CA TRP A 87 11.24 -14.17 16.11
C TRP A 87 11.83 -13.64 17.41
N GLY A 88 12.88 -12.83 17.34
CA GLY A 88 13.50 -12.17 18.50
C GLY A 88 12.51 -11.31 19.29
N LYS A 89 11.70 -10.50 18.62
CA LYS A 89 10.66 -9.67 19.26
C LYS A 89 9.57 -10.50 19.94
N ILE A 90 9.15 -11.59 19.29
CA ILE A 90 8.17 -12.51 19.91
C ILE A 90 8.76 -13.16 21.15
N THR A 91 10.02 -13.56 21.10
CA THR A 91 10.69 -14.23 22.23
C THR A 91 11.04 -13.28 23.37
N GLN A 92 11.31 -11.99 23.09
CA GLN A 92 11.42 -10.98 24.16
C GLN A 92 10.11 -10.81 24.95
N SER A 93 8.96 -11.04 24.33
CA SER A 93 7.68 -11.05 25.05
C SER A 93 7.51 -12.24 25.97
N LEU A 94 8.39 -13.25 25.90
CA LEU A 94 8.39 -14.43 26.79
C LEU A 94 8.68 -14.11 28.25
N GLU A 95 9.37 -13.02 28.51
CA GLU A 95 9.60 -12.51 29.88
C GLU A 95 8.37 -11.78 30.45
N SER A 96 7.34 -11.56 29.60
CA SER A 96 6.13 -10.87 30.03
C SER A 96 5.21 -11.79 30.84
N GLN A 97 4.52 -11.20 31.82
CA GLN A 97 3.49 -11.88 32.59
C GLN A 97 2.41 -12.56 31.72
N LYS A 98 2.13 -12.00 30.54
CA LYS A 98 1.17 -12.54 29.56
C LYS A 98 1.65 -13.84 28.92
N PHE A 99 2.94 -13.97 28.66
CA PHE A 99 3.48 -15.23 28.17
C PHE A 99 3.35 -16.37 29.21
N PHE A 100 3.63 -16.11 30.48
CA PHE A 100 3.40 -17.09 31.52
C PHE A 100 1.92 -17.48 31.62
N GLN A 101 1.00 -16.55 31.44
CA GLN A 101 -0.43 -16.85 31.34
C GLN A 101 -0.73 -17.80 30.17
N LEU A 102 -0.15 -17.55 28.98
CA LEU A 102 -0.29 -18.45 27.83
C LEU A 102 0.20 -19.86 28.14
N ILE A 103 1.39 -20.01 28.73
CA ILE A 103 1.94 -21.32 29.11
C ILE A 103 1.02 -22.01 30.11
N ASN A 104 0.49 -21.30 31.11
CA ASN A 104 -0.43 -21.88 32.10
C ASN A 104 -1.74 -22.35 31.43
N VAL A 105 -2.33 -21.57 30.54
CA VAL A 105 -3.53 -21.98 29.77
C VAL A 105 -3.25 -23.25 28.97
N LEU A 106 -2.08 -23.34 28.33
CA LEU A 106 -1.67 -24.53 27.60
C LEU A 106 -1.48 -25.75 28.52
N LYS A 107 -0.89 -25.57 29.71
CA LYS A 107 -0.70 -26.63 30.72
C LYS A 107 -2.02 -27.12 31.29
N GLU A 108 -3.01 -26.25 31.45
CA GLU A 108 -4.34 -26.59 31.98
C GLU A 108 -5.24 -27.31 30.96
N GLY A 109 -4.72 -27.66 29.81
CA GLY A 109 -5.45 -28.43 28.77
C GLY A 109 -6.19 -27.61 27.74
N GLY A 110 -5.80 -26.34 27.58
CA GLY A 110 -6.34 -25.42 26.54
C GLY A 110 -5.96 -25.76 25.10
N ILE A 111 -5.53 -27.02 24.86
CA ILE A 111 -5.18 -27.47 23.51
C ILE A 111 -6.46 -27.79 22.73
N LEU A 112 -6.66 -27.14 21.60
CA LEU A 112 -7.78 -27.39 20.72
C LEU A 112 -7.79 -28.84 20.23
N PRO A 113 -8.94 -29.53 20.26
CA PRO A 113 -9.06 -30.89 19.76
C PRO A 113 -8.55 -31.10 18.35
N GLU A 114 -8.69 -30.07 17.48
CA GLU A 114 -8.24 -30.05 16.10
C GLU A 114 -6.72 -30.22 15.98
N ILE A 115 -5.95 -29.71 16.94
CA ILE A 115 -4.49 -29.84 16.95
C ILE A 115 -4.08 -31.26 17.31
N LYS A 116 -4.76 -31.91 18.27
CA LYS A 116 -4.55 -33.33 18.60
C LYS A 116 -4.86 -34.23 17.40
N MET A 117 -5.91 -33.90 16.64
CA MET A 117 -6.28 -34.65 15.43
C MET A 117 -5.27 -34.46 14.28
N ALA A 118 -4.70 -33.26 14.14
CA ALA A 118 -3.72 -32.98 13.08
C ALA A 118 -2.35 -33.65 13.34
N TYR A 119 -2.00 -33.90 14.60
CA TYR A 119 -0.70 -34.47 15.00
C TYR A 119 -0.83 -35.66 15.96
N PRO A 120 -1.48 -36.77 15.56
CA PRO A 120 -1.79 -37.90 16.42
C PRO A 120 -0.55 -38.66 16.92
N SER A 121 0.59 -38.50 16.25
CA SER A 121 1.87 -39.14 16.62
C SER A 121 2.69 -38.33 17.63
N ILE A 122 2.24 -37.14 18.02
CA ILE A 122 2.97 -36.27 18.92
C ILE A 122 2.21 -36.18 20.26
N ASP A 123 2.87 -36.57 21.36
CA ASP A 123 2.33 -36.38 22.71
C ASP A 123 2.49 -34.90 23.13
N ILE A 124 1.57 -34.06 22.62
CA ILE A 124 1.56 -32.62 22.86
C ILE A 124 1.39 -32.30 24.35
N GLU A 125 0.61 -33.11 25.08
CA GLU A 125 0.38 -32.92 26.52
C GLU A 125 1.65 -33.12 27.32
N GLN A 126 2.39 -34.21 27.01
CA GLN A 126 3.68 -34.47 27.65
C GLN A 126 4.70 -33.37 27.34
N MET A 127 4.71 -32.92 26.10
CA MET A 127 5.59 -31.84 25.69
C MET A 127 5.30 -30.53 26.45
N ILE A 128 4.04 -30.12 26.60
CA ILE A 128 3.64 -28.91 27.33
C ILE A 128 3.96 -29.02 28.81
N LYS A 129 3.71 -30.19 29.43
CA LYS A 129 4.06 -30.46 30.84
C LYS A 129 5.55 -30.32 31.10
N ASN A 130 6.39 -30.55 30.10
CA ASN A 130 7.84 -30.44 30.21
C ASN A 130 8.36 -29.00 30.09
N ILE A 131 7.48 -28.00 29.79
CA ILE A 131 7.88 -26.60 29.81
C ILE A 131 8.12 -26.20 31.28
N PRO A 132 9.32 -25.72 31.65
CA PRO A 132 9.61 -25.32 33.01
C PRO A 132 8.73 -24.16 33.47
N ASP A 133 8.36 -24.15 34.77
CA ASP A 133 7.61 -23.05 35.36
C ASP A 133 8.45 -21.78 35.55
N VAL A 134 9.77 -21.95 35.58
CA VAL A 134 10.74 -20.85 35.69
C VAL A 134 11.76 -21.00 34.57
N ILE A 135 11.94 -19.94 33.81
CA ILE A 135 12.95 -19.89 32.72
C ILE A 135 14.21 -19.25 33.29
N ASP A 136 15.30 -20.05 33.42
CA ASP A 136 16.61 -19.55 33.79
C ASP A 136 17.31 -18.98 32.55
N GLU A 137 17.97 -17.80 32.66
CA GLU A 137 18.63 -17.10 31.54
C GLU A 137 19.69 -17.97 30.82
N LYS A 138 20.29 -18.94 31.49
CA LYS A 138 21.30 -19.83 30.91
C LYS A 138 20.77 -20.82 29.87
N ASP A 139 19.47 -21.13 29.93
CA ASP A 139 18.82 -22.13 29.09
C ASP A 139 17.89 -21.54 28.04
N VAL A 140 17.89 -20.19 27.86
CA VAL A 140 16.95 -19.47 27.02
C VAL A 140 16.95 -20.00 25.59
N LYS A 141 18.09 -20.29 24.98
CA LYS A 141 18.20 -20.73 23.58
C LYS A 141 17.57 -22.11 23.36
N GLU A 142 17.84 -23.08 24.23
CA GLU A 142 17.26 -24.43 24.13
C GLU A 142 15.76 -24.41 24.38
N LYS A 143 15.32 -23.59 25.32
CA LYS A 143 13.90 -23.38 25.62
C LYS A 143 13.17 -22.64 24.52
N LEU A 144 13.84 -21.70 23.82
CA LEU A 144 13.31 -21.04 22.64
C LEU A 144 13.11 -22.01 21.48
N ASP A 145 14.02 -22.94 21.24
CA ASP A 145 13.89 -23.95 20.19
C ASP A 145 12.75 -24.94 20.50
N ILE A 146 12.60 -25.32 21.76
CA ILE A 146 11.48 -26.11 22.25
C ILE A 146 10.18 -25.33 22.04
N LEU A 147 10.12 -24.08 22.44
CA LEU A 147 8.95 -23.22 22.26
C LEU A 147 8.59 -23.02 20.79
N LYS A 148 9.56 -22.80 19.91
CA LYS A 148 9.38 -22.69 18.47
C LYS A 148 8.67 -23.92 17.92
N LYS A 149 9.11 -25.10 18.35
CA LYS A 149 8.48 -26.38 18.02
C LYS A 149 7.06 -26.50 18.55
N TYR A 150 6.81 -26.04 19.77
CA TYR A 150 5.46 -26.04 20.38
C TYR A 150 4.52 -25.07 19.67
N LEU A 151 4.98 -23.88 19.39
CA LEU A 151 4.17 -22.89 18.65
C LEU A 151 3.81 -23.41 17.25
N SER A 152 4.73 -24.09 16.56
CA SER A 152 4.44 -24.70 15.27
C SER A 152 3.35 -25.77 15.36
N ILE A 153 3.42 -26.63 16.38
CA ILE A 153 2.44 -27.68 16.65
C ILE A 153 1.10 -27.08 17.05
N PHE A 154 1.12 -26.09 17.95
CA PHE A 154 -0.07 -25.44 18.49
C PHE A 154 -0.86 -24.67 17.43
N ILE A 155 -0.17 -24.05 16.49
CA ILE A 155 -0.79 -23.29 15.40
C ILE A 155 -1.24 -24.22 14.26
N GLY A 156 -0.81 -25.49 14.27
CA GLY A 156 -1.13 -26.46 13.23
C GLY A 156 -0.40 -26.26 11.91
N THR A 157 0.57 -25.34 11.89
CA THR A 157 1.42 -25.04 10.73
C THR A 157 2.77 -24.55 11.22
N SER A 158 3.80 -24.53 10.37
CA SER A 158 5.05 -23.89 10.73
C SER A 158 4.82 -22.40 11.02
N PHE A 159 5.63 -21.83 11.90
CA PHE A 159 5.55 -20.40 12.21
C PHE A 159 5.73 -19.55 10.94
N GLU A 160 6.64 -19.95 10.05
CA GLU A 160 6.86 -19.31 8.76
C GLU A 160 5.59 -19.33 7.89
N GLU A 161 4.89 -20.46 7.83
CA GLU A 161 3.65 -20.59 7.05
C GLU A 161 2.54 -19.72 7.62
N MET A 162 2.45 -19.60 8.94
CA MET A 162 1.50 -18.71 9.60
C MET A 162 1.79 -17.24 9.25
N VAL A 163 3.05 -16.80 9.36
CA VAL A 163 3.46 -15.44 8.96
C VAL A 163 3.13 -15.20 7.48
N HIS A 164 3.36 -16.20 6.63
CA HIS A 164 3.06 -16.11 5.21
C HIS A 164 1.56 -15.98 4.93
N ARG A 165 0.72 -16.76 5.58
CA ARG A 165 -0.76 -16.66 5.47
C ARG A 165 -1.26 -15.29 5.91
N PHE A 166 -0.64 -14.76 6.97
CA PHE A 166 -0.94 -13.41 7.47
C PHE A 166 -0.57 -12.34 6.47
N TYR A 167 0.59 -12.47 5.89
CA TYR A 167 1.08 -11.62 4.81
C TYR A 167 0.14 -11.60 3.61
N ILE A 168 -0.32 -12.76 3.16
CA ILE A 168 -1.33 -12.88 2.08
C ILE A 168 -2.64 -12.19 2.48
N GLY A 169 -3.07 -12.31 3.74
CA GLY A 169 -4.26 -11.63 4.25
C GLY A 169 -4.16 -10.10 4.14
N ILE A 170 -3.01 -9.52 4.52
CA ILE A 170 -2.77 -8.08 4.37
C ILE A 170 -2.80 -7.67 2.90
N GLN A 171 -2.14 -8.43 2.02
CA GLN A 171 -2.18 -8.14 0.58
C GLN A 171 -3.62 -8.20 0.03
N ALA A 172 -4.45 -9.12 0.53
CA ALA A 172 -5.84 -9.21 0.13
C ALA A 172 -6.65 -7.96 0.53
N GLU A 173 -6.40 -7.39 1.72
CA GLU A 173 -7.01 -6.12 2.14
C GLU A 173 -6.50 -4.94 1.31
N GLU A 174 -5.20 -4.90 1.02
CA GLU A 174 -4.60 -3.86 0.18
C GLU A 174 -5.12 -3.92 -1.25
N ALA A 175 -5.34 -5.13 -1.79
CA ALA A 175 -5.88 -5.34 -3.14
C ALA A 175 -7.30 -4.79 -3.33
N GLN A 176 -8.03 -4.55 -2.24
CA GLN A 176 -9.34 -3.91 -2.30
C GLN A 176 -9.24 -2.40 -2.55
N LYS A 177 -8.10 -1.78 -2.29
CA LYS A 177 -7.87 -0.36 -2.57
C LYS A 177 -7.65 -0.16 -4.07
N GLN A 178 -8.16 0.94 -4.56
CA GLN A 178 -8.01 1.31 -5.98
C GLN A 178 -7.01 2.44 -6.10
N ILE A 179 -6.06 2.29 -7.01
CA ILE A 179 -4.93 3.20 -7.18
C ILE A 179 -4.95 3.77 -8.60
N ALA A 180 -4.86 5.08 -8.72
CA ALA A 180 -4.57 5.74 -9.99
C ALA A 180 -3.21 6.43 -9.92
N CYS A 181 -2.32 6.06 -10.85
CA CYS A 181 -0.97 6.55 -10.95
C CYS A 181 -0.89 7.75 -11.91
N PHE A 182 -0.12 8.75 -11.50
CA PHE A 182 0.20 9.95 -12.27
C PHE A 182 1.71 10.17 -12.26
N SER A 183 2.22 10.92 -13.22
CA SER A 183 3.63 11.32 -13.31
C SER A 183 3.77 12.83 -13.18
N GLU A 184 4.91 13.32 -12.70
CA GLU A 184 5.23 14.77 -12.70
C GLU A 184 5.61 15.29 -14.10
N GLN A 185 5.83 14.42 -15.08
CA GLN A 185 6.34 14.78 -16.40
C GLN A 185 5.65 14.00 -17.52
N ASN A 186 5.56 14.64 -18.71
CA ASN A 186 4.92 14.07 -19.89
C ASN A 186 5.91 13.69 -21.01
N ASN A 187 7.20 13.96 -20.83
CA ASN A 187 8.24 13.78 -21.85
C ASN A 187 9.17 12.56 -21.62
N SER A 188 8.87 11.71 -20.63
CA SER A 188 9.64 10.49 -20.38
C SER A 188 9.40 9.45 -21.48
N THR A 189 10.43 9.11 -22.23
CA THR A 189 10.37 8.07 -23.28
C THR A 189 9.95 6.71 -22.74
N LEU A 190 10.40 6.36 -21.51
CA LEU A 190 10.03 5.12 -20.86
C LEU A 190 8.53 5.10 -20.52
N MET A 191 7.98 6.20 -20.01
CA MET A 191 6.54 6.31 -19.73
C MET A 191 5.70 6.16 -21.00
N TRP A 192 6.11 6.77 -22.10
CA TRP A 192 5.45 6.61 -23.39
C TRP A 192 5.57 5.18 -23.94
N GLY A 193 6.70 4.53 -23.70
CA GLY A 193 6.92 3.13 -24.07
C GLY A 193 6.01 2.16 -23.28
N HIS A 194 6.03 2.27 -21.97
CA HIS A 194 5.36 1.31 -21.09
C HIS A 194 3.85 1.53 -20.95
N TYR A 195 3.41 2.80 -20.82
CA TYR A 195 2.05 3.13 -20.42
C TYR A 195 1.17 3.73 -21.51
N ALA A 196 1.78 4.16 -22.63
CA ALA A 196 1.07 4.72 -23.79
C ALA A 196 1.19 3.86 -25.06
N ASP A 197 1.16 2.53 -24.91
CA ASP A 197 1.19 1.58 -26.01
C ASP A 197 2.32 1.84 -27.02
N SER A 198 3.57 1.92 -26.52
CA SER A 198 4.75 2.18 -27.37
C SER A 198 4.61 3.45 -28.24
N HIS A 199 4.20 4.55 -27.61
CA HIS A 199 3.94 5.87 -28.25
C HIS A 199 2.71 5.94 -29.17
N LYS A 200 1.82 4.93 -29.17
CA LYS A 200 0.56 4.93 -29.93
C LYS A 200 -0.63 5.45 -29.12
N GLY A 201 -0.48 5.58 -27.80
CA GLY A 201 -1.50 6.07 -26.89
C GLY A 201 -1.48 7.58 -26.72
N PHE A 202 -1.95 8.03 -25.56
CA PHE A 202 -2.02 9.45 -25.22
C PHE A 202 -1.69 9.68 -23.74
N CYS A 203 -1.43 10.96 -23.41
CA CYS A 203 -1.18 11.40 -22.04
C CYS A 203 -2.13 12.56 -21.71
N LEU A 204 -2.74 12.50 -20.52
CA LEU A 204 -3.66 13.52 -20.02
C LEU A 204 -2.97 14.37 -18.95
N GLU A 205 -3.14 15.68 -19.04
CA GLU A 205 -2.63 16.64 -18.07
C GLU A 205 -3.78 17.15 -17.18
N TYR A 206 -3.56 17.15 -15.87
CA TYR A 206 -4.51 17.61 -14.87
C TYR A 206 -3.92 18.75 -14.04
N ASP A 207 -4.73 19.78 -13.73
CA ASP A 207 -4.35 20.88 -12.82
C ASP A 207 -4.79 20.58 -11.40
N PHE A 208 -3.97 19.84 -10.67
CA PHE A 208 -4.30 19.44 -9.31
C PHE A 208 -4.37 20.61 -8.31
N GLN A 209 -3.57 21.65 -8.51
CA GLN A 209 -3.63 22.81 -7.59
C GLN A 209 -4.94 23.58 -7.71
N SER A 210 -5.48 23.74 -8.91
CA SER A 210 -6.80 24.36 -9.10
C SER A 210 -7.88 23.50 -8.46
N ILE A 211 -7.86 22.18 -8.69
CA ILE A 211 -8.82 21.24 -8.13
C ILE A 211 -8.78 21.24 -6.59
N LEU A 212 -7.60 21.29 -5.98
CA LEU A 212 -7.45 21.31 -4.53
C LEU A 212 -7.93 22.62 -3.88
N LYS A 213 -7.93 23.74 -4.63
CA LYS A 213 -8.41 25.05 -4.16
C LYS A 213 -9.90 25.25 -4.31
N GLU A 214 -10.51 24.61 -5.29
CA GLU A 214 -11.94 24.73 -5.56
C GLU A 214 -12.76 23.83 -4.62
N CYS A 215 -13.23 24.41 -3.50
CA CYS A 215 -14.25 23.76 -2.70
C CYS A 215 -15.63 24.05 -3.32
N THR A 216 -16.24 23.05 -3.92
CA THR A 216 -17.62 23.17 -4.37
C THR A 216 -18.55 23.09 -3.15
N GLN A 217 -19.22 24.19 -2.79
CA GLN A 217 -20.10 24.31 -1.63
C GLN A 217 -21.32 23.37 -1.66
N ASN A 218 -21.49 22.57 -2.70
CA ASN A 218 -22.61 21.66 -2.92
C ASN A 218 -22.30 20.18 -2.67
N CYS A 219 -21.22 19.87 -1.92
CA CYS A 219 -20.92 18.49 -1.54
C CYS A 219 -21.96 17.96 -0.55
N ILE A 220 -22.82 17.06 -1.02
CA ILE A 220 -23.85 16.42 -0.21
C ILE A 220 -23.23 15.39 0.76
N ASP A 221 -22.16 14.74 0.35
CA ASP A 221 -21.43 13.73 1.14
C ASP A 221 -19.92 13.92 0.99
N ILE A 222 -19.22 14.01 2.14
CA ILE A 222 -17.75 14.15 2.16
C ILE A 222 -17.04 13.00 1.45
N ARG A 223 -17.62 11.79 1.44
CA ARG A 223 -17.08 10.60 0.77
C ARG A 223 -17.10 10.71 -0.76
N CYS A 224 -18.00 11.54 -1.30
CA CYS A 224 -18.12 11.79 -2.73
C CYS A 224 -17.42 13.08 -3.17
N CYS A 225 -16.84 13.83 -2.23
CA CYS A 225 -16.15 15.07 -2.52
C CYS A 225 -14.78 14.79 -3.15
N ASN A 226 -14.61 15.13 -4.44
CA ASN A 226 -13.33 14.99 -5.13
C ASN A 226 -12.20 15.72 -4.39
N ASN A 227 -12.44 16.91 -3.87
CA ASN A 227 -11.44 17.67 -3.14
C ASN A 227 -11.03 16.97 -1.85
N PHE A 228 -11.96 16.36 -1.12
CA PHE A 228 -11.65 15.57 0.06
C PHE A 228 -10.78 14.38 -0.31
N MET A 229 -11.17 13.60 -1.32
CA MET A 229 -10.42 12.43 -1.78
C MET A 229 -9.00 12.81 -2.21
N LEU A 230 -8.84 13.85 -3.02
CA LEU A 230 -7.54 14.32 -3.48
C LEU A 230 -6.65 14.83 -2.34
N ASN A 231 -7.23 15.56 -1.40
CA ASN A 231 -6.51 16.11 -0.26
C ASN A 231 -5.99 15.05 0.72
N TYR A 232 -6.65 13.90 0.82
CA TYR A 232 -6.31 12.86 1.81
C TYR A 232 -5.65 11.64 1.20
N SER A 233 -5.68 11.49 -0.12
CA SER A 233 -5.30 10.24 -0.77
C SER A 233 -4.30 10.40 -1.91
N LEU A 234 -3.88 11.63 -2.23
CA LEU A 234 -2.86 11.89 -3.25
C LEU A 234 -1.49 12.07 -2.59
N ALA A 235 -0.55 11.19 -2.91
CA ALA A 235 0.80 11.22 -2.35
C ALA A 235 1.86 10.78 -3.36
N PRO A 236 3.12 11.30 -3.25
CA PRO A 236 4.22 10.88 -4.11
C PRO A 236 4.77 9.52 -3.68
N ILE A 237 5.33 8.78 -4.63
CA ILE A 237 6.06 7.54 -4.37
C ILE A 237 7.45 7.84 -3.82
N ILE A 238 7.85 7.04 -2.83
CA ILE A 238 9.19 7.00 -2.26
C ILE A 238 9.95 5.86 -2.94
N TYR A 239 11.04 6.20 -3.63
CA TYR A 239 11.87 5.22 -4.32
C TYR A 239 13.02 4.76 -3.43
N THR A 240 13.15 3.44 -3.26
CA THR A 240 14.14 2.82 -2.38
C THR A 240 14.80 1.63 -3.05
N LYS A 241 15.99 1.25 -2.57
CA LYS A 241 16.66 0.01 -3.02
C LYS A 241 16.05 -1.23 -2.38
N GLU A 242 15.50 -1.08 -1.20
CA GLU A 242 14.93 -2.18 -0.41
C GLU A 242 13.42 -1.96 -0.26
N ARG A 243 12.68 -3.04 -0.16
CA ARG A 243 11.24 -2.98 0.14
C ARG A 243 11.01 -2.46 1.55
N PHE A 244 9.83 -1.92 1.79
CA PHE A 244 9.45 -1.44 3.12
C PHE A 244 9.49 -2.58 4.15
N ASP A 245 10.26 -2.40 5.24
CA ASP A 245 10.37 -3.37 6.33
C ASP A 245 9.17 -3.23 7.29
N ALA A 246 8.28 -4.21 7.27
CA ALA A 246 7.10 -4.29 8.11
C ALA A 246 7.28 -5.25 9.30
N THR A 247 8.50 -5.63 9.66
CA THR A 247 8.79 -6.61 10.73
C THR A 247 8.11 -6.26 12.05
N ALA A 248 8.12 -4.98 12.43
CA ALA A 248 7.49 -4.51 13.66
C ALA A 248 5.98 -4.76 13.66
N TYR A 249 5.30 -4.45 12.56
CA TYR A 249 3.88 -4.69 12.37
C TYR A 249 3.54 -6.18 12.46
N PHE A 250 4.26 -7.03 11.72
CA PHE A 250 4.06 -8.48 11.76
C PHE A 250 4.23 -9.02 13.18
N SER A 251 5.23 -8.53 13.91
CA SER A 251 5.48 -8.92 15.30
C SER A 251 4.26 -8.64 16.19
N THR A 252 3.69 -7.43 16.11
CA THR A 252 2.55 -7.03 16.93
C THR A 252 1.31 -7.85 16.62
N VAL A 253 1.02 -8.02 15.34
CA VAL A 253 -0.16 -8.78 14.92
C VAL A 253 -0.05 -10.26 15.30
N MET A 254 1.13 -10.85 15.15
CA MET A 254 1.38 -12.23 15.54
C MET A 254 1.19 -12.44 17.06
N GLN A 255 1.68 -11.50 17.86
CA GLN A 255 1.46 -11.54 19.32
C GLN A 255 -0.04 -11.41 19.63
N ALA A 256 -0.75 -10.46 19.01
CA ALA A 256 -2.17 -10.27 19.20
C ALA A 256 -2.96 -11.56 18.91
N LEU A 257 -2.69 -12.22 17.80
CA LEU A 257 -3.37 -13.47 17.44
C LEU A 257 -3.10 -14.60 18.45
N LEU A 258 -1.86 -14.75 18.91
CA LEU A 258 -1.51 -15.77 19.88
C LEU A 258 -2.27 -15.56 21.20
N TYR A 259 -2.36 -14.33 21.69
CA TYR A 259 -3.02 -14.01 22.94
C TYR A 259 -4.55 -14.07 22.80
N GLU A 260 -5.11 -13.50 21.73
CA GLU A 260 -6.56 -13.53 21.49
C GLU A 260 -7.09 -14.96 21.38
N LYS A 261 -6.41 -15.81 20.60
CA LYS A 261 -6.81 -17.21 20.40
C LYS A 261 -6.83 -18.01 21.72
N ASN A 262 -6.04 -17.59 22.69
CA ASN A 262 -5.98 -18.21 24.03
C ASN A 262 -6.77 -17.43 25.08
N GLN A 263 -7.64 -16.50 24.67
CA GLN A 263 -8.49 -15.70 25.57
C GLN A 263 -7.71 -14.90 26.63
N ILE A 264 -6.45 -14.60 26.34
CA ILE A 264 -5.62 -13.77 27.22
C ILE A 264 -5.86 -12.30 26.85
N PRO A 265 -6.33 -11.47 27.79
CA PRO A 265 -6.56 -10.06 27.51
C PRO A 265 -5.27 -9.38 27.04
N MET A 266 -5.33 -8.82 25.85
CA MET A 266 -4.26 -8.02 25.29
C MET A 266 -4.83 -6.67 24.85
N ASP A 267 -4.22 -5.59 25.33
CA ASP A 267 -4.44 -4.29 24.70
C ASP A 267 -3.81 -4.36 23.32
N LEU A 268 -4.66 -4.38 22.27
CA LEU A 268 -4.21 -4.39 20.90
C LEU A 268 -3.37 -3.12 20.65
N TYR A 269 -2.07 -3.30 20.68
CA TYR A 269 -1.11 -2.26 20.43
C TYR A 269 -0.70 -2.30 18.97
N TYR A 270 -1.33 -1.47 18.14
CA TYR A 270 -0.86 -1.26 16.77
C TYR A 270 0.39 -0.42 16.82
N GLU A 271 1.52 -0.96 16.38
CA GLU A 271 2.78 -0.22 16.36
C GLU A 271 2.71 0.98 15.41
N ASP A 272 1.98 0.89 14.30
CA ASP A 272 1.79 2.01 13.37
C ASP A 272 0.59 1.79 12.43
N ILE A 273 -0.41 2.64 12.51
CA ILE A 273 -1.57 2.59 11.61
C ILE A 273 -1.25 3.03 10.16
N LEU A 274 -0.09 3.66 9.94
CA LEU A 274 0.36 4.11 8.62
C LEU A 274 1.10 3.02 7.84
N ILE A 275 1.26 1.81 8.41
CA ILE A 275 2.06 0.74 7.82
C ILE A 275 1.65 0.42 6.37
N VAL A 276 0.36 0.30 6.13
CA VAL A 276 -0.19 0.02 4.80
C VAL A 276 0.12 1.17 3.83
N SER A 277 -0.04 2.41 4.28
CA SER A 277 0.28 3.59 3.45
C SER A 277 1.78 3.66 3.14
N LYS A 278 2.65 3.36 4.11
CA LYS A 278 4.10 3.30 3.92
C LYS A 278 4.48 2.25 2.89
N CYS A 279 3.90 1.06 2.99
CA CYS A 279 4.11 -0.02 2.04
C CYS A 279 3.66 0.36 0.62
N MET A 280 2.44 0.89 0.49
CA MET A 280 1.86 1.27 -0.81
C MET A 280 2.53 2.48 -1.47
N LEU A 281 3.26 3.29 -0.70
CA LEU A 281 4.01 4.45 -1.20
C LEU A 281 5.50 4.17 -1.39
N THR A 282 5.97 2.94 -1.14
CA THR A 282 7.36 2.52 -1.36
C THR A 282 7.45 1.70 -2.64
N LYS A 283 8.41 2.05 -3.52
CA LYS A 283 8.65 1.39 -4.80
C LYS A 283 10.15 1.25 -5.07
N SER A 284 10.56 0.24 -5.88
CA SER A 284 11.96 0.08 -6.27
C SER A 284 12.49 1.33 -6.98
N ILE A 285 13.74 1.67 -6.68
CA ILE A 285 14.48 2.76 -7.34
C ILE A 285 14.55 2.61 -8.86
N ASP A 286 14.44 1.39 -9.39
CA ASP A 286 14.43 1.11 -10.82
C ASP A 286 13.26 1.80 -11.55
N TRP A 287 12.20 2.15 -10.83
CA TRP A 287 11.02 2.86 -11.34
C TRP A 287 11.05 4.37 -11.09
N GLU A 288 12.17 4.94 -10.58
CA GLU A 288 12.27 6.36 -10.26
C GLU A 288 11.97 7.30 -11.43
N TYR A 289 12.23 6.84 -12.67
CA TYR A 289 11.93 7.59 -13.89
C TYR A 289 10.43 7.91 -14.07
N GLU A 290 9.53 7.23 -13.37
CA GLU A 290 8.08 7.49 -13.42
C GLU A 290 7.70 8.79 -12.73
N ASN A 291 8.48 9.24 -11.74
CA ASN A 291 8.16 10.40 -10.89
C ASN A 291 6.71 10.34 -10.41
N GLU A 292 6.33 9.19 -9.88
CA GLU A 292 4.94 8.78 -9.65
C GLU A 292 4.31 9.50 -8.45
N TRP A 293 3.03 9.82 -8.62
CA TRP A 293 2.07 10.18 -7.58
C TRP A 293 0.89 9.20 -7.63
N ARG A 294 0.40 8.80 -6.49
CA ARG A 294 -0.74 7.88 -6.36
C ARG A 294 -1.94 8.55 -5.74
N LEU A 295 -3.08 8.37 -6.39
CA LEU A 295 -4.38 8.66 -5.81
C LEU A 295 -4.99 7.33 -5.35
N PHE A 296 -5.26 7.23 -4.04
CA PHE A 296 -5.85 6.05 -3.42
C PHE A 296 -7.33 6.30 -3.14
N THR A 297 -8.12 5.24 -3.20
CA THR A 297 -9.44 5.26 -2.58
C THR A 297 -9.53 4.17 -1.53
N PRO A 298 -10.07 4.47 -0.34
CA PRO A 298 -10.48 3.40 0.55
C PRO A 298 -11.58 2.58 -0.13
N ASN A 299 -11.51 1.27 0.01
CA ASN A 299 -12.62 0.43 -0.42
C ASN A 299 -13.74 0.52 0.62
N PHE A 300 -14.91 0.97 0.18
CA PHE A 300 -16.10 1.03 1.03
C PHE A 300 -17.02 -0.18 0.87
N ASN A 301 -16.67 -1.11 -0.03
CA ASN A 301 -17.44 -2.31 -0.31
C ASN A 301 -16.56 -3.53 -0.22
N ASP A 302 -17.04 -4.60 0.39
CA ASP A 302 -16.33 -5.87 0.60
C ASP A 302 -16.08 -6.68 -0.68
N GLU A 303 -16.57 -6.22 -1.84
CA GLU A 303 -16.42 -6.92 -3.10
C GLU A 303 -15.15 -6.49 -3.84
N TYR A 304 -14.25 -7.41 -4.08
CA TYR A 304 -13.07 -7.20 -4.94
C TYR A 304 -13.49 -6.85 -6.38
N LYS A 305 -12.89 -5.77 -6.91
CA LYS A 305 -12.98 -5.41 -8.33
C LYS A 305 -11.60 -5.01 -8.84
N PRO A 306 -11.12 -5.57 -9.95
CA PRO A 306 -9.80 -5.23 -10.48
C PRO A 306 -9.70 -3.75 -10.87
N TYR A 307 -10.80 -3.15 -11.31
CA TYR A 307 -10.87 -1.74 -11.73
C TYR A 307 -12.14 -1.08 -11.19
N ARG A 308 -12.02 0.17 -10.73
CA ARG A 308 -13.17 1.00 -10.31
C ARG A 308 -12.97 2.47 -10.69
N LYS A 309 -14.07 3.16 -10.96
CA LYS A 309 -14.07 4.62 -11.02
C LYS A 309 -13.82 5.17 -9.62
N ILE A 310 -12.79 6.01 -9.47
CA ILE A 310 -12.37 6.55 -8.17
C ILE A 310 -12.55 8.06 -8.05
N ALA A 311 -12.57 8.78 -9.16
CA ALA A 311 -12.79 10.23 -9.17
C ALA A 311 -13.38 10.68 -10.51
N SER A 312 -13.84 11.91 -10.55
CA SER A 312 -14.22 12.62 -11.78
C SER A 312 -13.37 13.88 -11.87
N LEU A 313 -12.42 13.88 -12.82
CA LEU A 313 -11.50 14.99 -13.04
C LEU A 313 -11.39 15.29 -14.52
N ARG A 314 -11.63 16.56 -14.90
CA ARG A 314 -11.47 17.02 -16.25
C ARG A 314 -10.00 17.35 -16.53
N PRO A 315 -9.36 16.75 -17.54
CA PRO A 315 -8.02 17.13 -17.93
C PRO A 315 -8.01 18.54 -18.57
N VAL A 316 -6.89 19.23 -18.46
CA VAL A 316 -6.69 20.56 -19.06
C VAL A 316 -6.01 20.50 -20.41
N ALA A 317 -5.29 19.41 -20.68
CA ALA A 317 -4.66 19.14 -21.96
C ALA A 317 -4.55 17.62 -22.23
N LEU A 318 -4.43 17.27 -23.51
CA LEU A 318 -4.15 15.93 -24.01
C LEU A 318 -2.94 16.00 -24.95
N TYR A 319 -2.02 15.05 -24.78
CA TYR A 319 -0.84 14.86 -25.63
C TYR A 319 -0.98 13.50 -26.33
N MET A 320 -1.01 13.50 -27.65
CA MET A 320 -1.02 12.29 -28.47
C MET A 320 0.40 11.77 -28.66
N GLY A 321 0.60 10.47 -28.61
CA GLY A 321 1.90 9.85 -28.83
C GLY A 321 2.40 10.04 -30.28
N ALA A 322 3.71 10.05 -30.45
CA ALA A 322 4.35 10.27 -31.74
C ALA A 322 3.98 9.24 -32.84
N LYS A 323 3.57 8.03 -32.40
CA LYS A 323 3.18 6.92 -33.29
C LYS A 323 1.67 6.66 -33.30
N ILE A 324 0.86 7.62 -32.86
CA ILE A 324 -0.60 7.48 -32.89
C ILE A 324 -1.12 7.26 -34.30
N THR A 325 -2.12 6.40 -34.48
CA THR A 325 -2.75 6.17 -35.78
C THR A 325 -3.64 7.36 -36.16
N LYS A 326 -3.87 7.56 -37.47
CA LYS A 326 -4.72 8.65 -37.93
C LYS A 326 -6.17 8.56 -37.46
N GLU A 327 -6.67 7.32 -37.30
CA GLU A 327 -8.01 7.04 -36.78
C GLU A 327 -8.12 7.50 -35.34
N ASN A 328 -7.18 7.09 -34.50
CA ASN A 328 -7.15 7.46 -33.07
C ASN A 328 -6.88 8.96 -32.89
N GLU A 329 -6.00 9.55 -33.70
CA GLU A 329 -5.74 10.99 -33.71
C GLU A 329 -7.03 11.78 -33.99
N SER A 330 -7.81 11.38 -35.01
CA SER A 330 -9.08 12.03 -35.34
C SER A 330 -10.10 11.93 -34.21
N VAL A 331 -10.24 10.75 -33.60
CA VAL A 331 -11.16 10.52 -32.46
C VAL A 331 -10.78 11.38 -31.27
N LEU A 332 -9.51 11.38 -30.88
CA LEU A 332 -9.05 12.16 -29.73
C LEU A 332 -9.16 13.67 -29.97
N TYR A 333 -8.86 14.12 -31.20
CA TYR A 333 -9.02 15.53 -31.58
C TYR A 333 -10.47 15.99 -31.45
N GLU A 334 -11.42 15.18 -31.93
CA GLU A 334 -12.85 15.48 -31.83
C GLU A 334 -13.30 15.53 -30.35
N VAL A 335 -12.89 14.59 -29.52
CA VAL A 335 -13.18 14.62 -28.09
C VAL A 335 -12.63 15.88 -27.43
N CYS A 336 -11.38 16.24 -27.72
CA CYS A 336 -10.77 17.45 -27.17
C CYS A 336 -11.51 18.71 -27.60
N LYS A 337 -11.90 18.81 -28.91
CA LYS A 337 -12.66 19.92 -29.46
C LYS A 337 -14.01 20.08 -28.75
N ASN A 338 -14.76 18.97 -28.60
CA ASN A 338 -16.07 18.98 -27.95
C ASN A 338 -15.98 19.36 -26.47
N LYS A 339 -14.88 18.99 -25.81
CA LYS A 339 -14.63 19.32 -24.40
C LYS A 339 -13.92 20.66 -24.19
N GLY A 340 -13.42 21.31 -25.24
CA GLY A 340 -12.60 22.53 -25.11
C GLY A 340 -11.27 22.29 -24.39
N ILE A 341 -10.66 21.11 -24.57
CA ILE A 341 -9.37 20.72 -24.01
C ILE A 341 -8.28 21.00 -25.03
N LYS A 342 -7.12 21.52 -24.58
CA LYS A 342 -5.95 21.68 -25.43
C LYS A 342 -5.46 20.34 -25.93
N CYS A 343 -5.14 20.23 -27.22
CA CYS A 343 -4.70 18.99 -27.83
C CYS A 343 -3.34 19.20 -28.53
N PHE A 344 -2.37 18.36 -28.16
CA PHE A 344 -1.00 18.39 -28.66
C PHE A 344 -0.62 17.03 -29.23
N LYS A 345 0.43 16.99 -30.04
CA LYS A 345 1.02 15.75 -30.56
C LYS A 345 2.53 15.76 -30.29
N MET A 346 3.05 14.67 -29.74
CA MET A 346 4.48 14.48 -29.58
C MET A 346 5.16 14.36 -30.93
N LEU A 347 6.24 15.10 -31.14
CA LEU A 347 7.02 15.06 -32.35
C LEU A 347 8.36 14.36 -32.12
N GLN A 348 8.88 13.75 -33.18
CA GLN A 348 10.27 13.32 -33.22
C GLN A 348 11.10 14.50 -33.70
N ASP A 349 11.92 15.08 -32.82
CA ASP A 349 12.88 16.08 -33.24
C ASP A 349 14.15 15.41 -33.75
N PHE A 350 14.43 15.59 -35.05
CA PHE A 350 15.63 15.06 -35.69
C PHE A 350 16.86 15.99 -35.54
N HIS A 351 16.68 17.19 -35.02
CA HIS A 351 17.71 18.23 -34.91
C HIS A 351 18.12 18.54 -33.49
N GLY A 352 17.31 18.20 -32.50
CA GLY A 352 17.54 18.43 -31.08
C GLY A 352 18.08 17.20 -30.36
N LYS A 353 18.71 17.44 -29.21
CA LYS A 353 19.13 16.38 -28.29
C LYS A 353 18.03 16.01 -27.29
N GLU A 354 16.96 16.80 -27.23
CA GLU A 354 15.87 16.65 -26.30
C GLU A 354 14.58 16.26 -27.01
N PHE A 355 13.74 15.48 -26.35
CA PHE A 355 12.40 15.13 -26.87
C PHE A 355 11.46 16.32 -26.66
N ILE A 356 10.90 16.85 -27.74
CA ILE A 356 10.01 18.01 -27.73
C ILE A 356 8.54 17.56 -27.73
N VAL A 357 7.72 18.28 -26.97
CA VAL A 357 6.26 18.13 -26.93
C VAL A 357 5.61 19.03 -27.97
#